data_56f8a1873ebc8c56486071f42d782a1a
#
_entry.id   56f8a1873ebc8c56486071f42d782a1a
#
_cell.length_a   1.000
_cell.length_b   1.000
_cell.length_c   1.000
_cell.angle_alpha   90.00
_cell.angle_beta   90.00
_cell.angle_gamma   90.00
#
_symmetry.space_group_name_H-M   'P 1'
#
loop_
_entity.id
_entity.type
_entity.pdbx_description
1 polymer ?
#
loop_
_entity_poly.entity_id
_entity_poly.type
_entity_poly.pdbx_seq_one_letter_code
_entity_poly.pdbx_strand_id
1 'polypeptide(L)'
;CADEQAALNMRAVYAPFQRNHDRLIVMDIRSAELTKYAANAMLATRISFMNELANLAEKLGADIESVRKGIGSDPRIGYDFLYAGAGYGGSCFPKDVKALIKTARVNAGIDLKVLNAVEAANDAQKHVLAEKVKARFGDDLAGKHFGLWGLAFKANTDDMREATSREVIKDLLAA
;
A
#
# COMPACT_ATOMS: atom_id res chain seq x y z
N CYS A 1 -2.34 26.23 4.34
CA CYS A 1 -2.93 27.43 3.68
C CYS A 1 -1.89 28.53 3.56
N ALA A 2 -1.99 29.37 2.54
CA ALA A 2 -1.04 30.46 2.30
C ALA A 2 -1.23 31.63 3.29
N ASP A 3 -2.47 31.87 3.70
CA ASP A 3 -2.87 32.97 4.59
C ASP A 3 -4.12 32.58 5.40
N GLU A 4 -4.49 33.48 6.34
CA GLU A 4 -5.64 33.25 7.24
C GLU A 4 -6.98 33.27 6.48
N GLN A 5 -7.13 34.12 5.48
CA GLN A 5 -8.35 34.20 4.67
C GLN A 5 -8.58 32.91 3.90
N ALA A 6 -7.53 32.32 3.33
CA ALA A 6 -7.61 31.02 2.69
C ALA A 6 -8.03 29.92 3.68
N ALA A 7 -7.52 29.97 4.91
CA ALA A 7 -7.90 29.00 5.95
C ALA A 7 -9.39 29.14 6.32
N LEU A 8 -9.90 30.37 6.46
CA LEU A 8 -11.32 30.64 6.74
C LEU A 8 -12.22 30.16 5.59
N ASN A 9 -11.84 30.41 4.35
CA ASN A 9 -12.58 29.94 3.18
C ASN A 9 -12.63 28.40 3.13
N MET A 10 -11.52 27.72 3.40
CA MET A 10 -11.48 26.25 3.45
C MET A 10 -12.33 25.70 4.59
N ARG A 11 -12.32 26.32 5.78
CA ARG A 11 -13.23 25.95 6.87
C ARG A 11 -14.70 26.04 6.46
N ALA A 12 -15.08 27.12 5.77
CA ALA A 12 -16.45 27.28 5.27
C ALA A 12 -16.85 26.21 4.26
N VAL A 13 -15.95 25.85 3.32
CA VAL A 13 -16.19 24.80 2.31
C VAL A 13 -16.36 23.42 2.96
N TYR A 14 -15.55 23.10 3.96
CA TYR A 14 -15.59 21.77 4.61
C TYR A 14 -16.56 21.68 5.79
N ALA A 15 -17.12 22.79 6.30
CA ALA A 15 -18.04 22.81 7.42
C ALA A 15 -19.25 21.85 7.28
N PRO A 16 -19.91 21.72 6.10
CA PRO A 16 -21.04 20.79 5.93
C PRO A 16 -20.67 19.31 6.11
N PHE A 17 -19.39 18.95 5.94
CA PHE A 17 -18.88 17.57 6.05
C PHE A 17 -18.36 17.24 7.45
N GLN A 18 -18.37 18.20 8.38
CA GLN A 18 -17.78 18.09 9.72
C GLN A 18 -18.85 18.30 10.80
N ARG A 19 -19.78 17.37 10.91
CA ARG A 19 -20.97 17.55 11.79
C ARG A 19 -20.65 17.59 13.29
N ASN A 20 -19.67 16.83 13.77
CA ASN A 20 -19.46 16.62 15.21
C ASN A 20 -18.04 16.98 15.68
N HIS A 21 -17.05 17.06 14.78
CA HIS A 21 -15.68 17.35 15.13
C HIS A 21 -15.00 18.13 13.98
N ASP A 22 -14.31 19.21 14.32
CA ASP A 22 -13.42 19.89 13.34
C ASP A 22 -12.22 19.00 13.04
N ARG A 23 -12.16 18.49 11.81
CA ARG A 23 -11.07 17.64 11.30
C ARG A 23 -10.11 18.41 10.39
N LEU A 24 -10.34 19.71 10.20
CA LEU A 24 -9.48 20.55 9.38
C LEU A 24 -8.26 20.99 10.16
N ILE A 25 -7.10 20.44 9.81
CA ILE A 25 -5.81 20.84 10.36
C ILE A 25 -5.19 21.85 9.42
N VAL A 26 -5.02 23.09 9.89
CA VAL A 26 -4.38 24.16 9.13
C VAL A 26 -2.89 24.16 9.45
N MET A 27 -2.07 24.11 8.40
CA MET A 27 -0.61 24.15 8.50
C MET A 27 -0.02 24.87 7.29
N ASP A 28 1.28 25.13 7.30
CA ASP A 28 1.98 25.69 6.14
C ASP A 28 1.93 24.72 4.93
N ILE A 29 2.17 25.27 3.74
CA ILE A 29 2.03 24.53 2.48
C ILE A 29 2.96 23.30 2.43
N ARG A 30 4.22 23.47 2.81
CA ARG A 30 5.21 22.37 2.75
C ARG A 30 4.87 21.24 3.70
N SER A 31 4.42 21.57 4.92
CA SER A 31 3.95 20.58 5.89
C SER A 31 2.70 19.86 5.40
N ALA A 32 1.75 20.58 4.78
CA ALA A 32 0.53 19.97 4.24
C ALA A 32 0.83 18.98 3.10
N GLU A 33 1.72 19.36 2.17
CA GLU A 33 2.17 18.48 1.09
C GLU A 33 2.89 17.25 1.64
N LEU A 34 3.84 17.43 2.55
CA LEU A 34 4.57 16.32 3.15
C LEU A 34 3.65 15.38 3.94
N THR A 35 2.67 15.93 4.67
CA THR A 35 1.68 15.14 5.43
C THR A 35 0.92 14.16 4.53
N LYS A 36 0.51 14.59 3.33
CA LYS A 36 -0.21 13.73 2.38
C LYS A 36 0.65 12.55 1.93
N TYR A 37 1.90 12.80 1.56
CA TYR A 37 2.84 11.75 1.14
C TYR A 37 3.21 10.83 2.30
N ALA A 38 3.48 11.39 3.48
CA ALA A 38 3.84 10.63 4.68
C ALA A 38 2.71 9.69 5.11
N ALA A 39 1.45 10.14 5.06
CA ALA A 39 0.30 9.30 5.38
C ALA A 39 0.22 8.08 4.43
N ASN A 40 0.30 8.29 3.12
CA ASN A 40 0.27 7.19 2.16
C ASN A 40 1.49 6.26 2.28
N ALA A 41 2.67 6.80 2.56
CA ALA A 41 3.87 6.00 2.80
C ALA A 41 3.74 5.13 4.06
N MET A 42 3.16 5.65 5.14
CA MET A 42 2.89 4.88 6.35
C MET A 42 1.90 3.74 6.08
N LEU A 43 0.83 3.99 5.33
CA LEU A 43 -0.14 2.94 4.97
C LEU A 43 0.50 1.85 4.08
N ALA A 44 1.31 2.24 3.11
CA ALA A 44 2.07 1.31 2.27
C ALA A 44 3.06 0.46 3.11
N THR A 45 3.73 1.08 4.09
CA THR A 45 4.61 0.39 5.04
C THR A 45 3.86 -0.69 5.82
N ARG A 46 2.67 -0.37 6.34
CA ARG A 46 1.84 -1.34 7.07
C ARG A 46 1.46 -2.54 6.21
N ILE A 47 1.09 -2.30 4.95
CA ILE A 47 0.74 -3.38 4.01
C ILE A 47 1.95 -4.26 3.72
N SER A 48 3.10 -3.68 3.35
CA SER A 48 4.32 -4.45 3.08
C SER A 48 4.79 -5.25 4.30
N PHE A 49 4.76 -4.64 5.49
CA PHE A 49 5.07 -5.33 6.74
C PHE A 49 4.17 -6.54 6.98
N MET A 50 2.85 -6.39 6.81
CA MET A 50 1.91 -7.50 6.98
C MET A 50 2.08 -8.59 5.93
N ASN A 51 2.47 -8.24 4.70
CA ASN A 51 2.77 -9.20 3.65
C ASN A 51 4.00 -10.03 3.98
N GLU A 52 5.07 -9.43 4.47
CA GLU A 52 6.26 -10.14 4.92
C GLU A 52 5.94 -11.08 6.11
N LEU A 53 5.15 -10.59 7.08
CA LEU A 53 4.70 -11.44 8.20
C LEU A 53 3.81 -12.59 7.73
N ALA A 54 2.97 -12.40 6.72
CA ALA A 54 2.14 -13.47 6.17
C ALA A 54 3.00 -14.56 5.52
N ASN A 55 4.01 -14.17 4.74
CA ASN A 55 4.95 -15.11 4.13
C ASN A 55 5.77 -15.87 5.20
N LEU A 56 6.16 -15.19 6.28
CA LEU A 56 6.82 -15.83 7.41
C LEU A 56 5.89 -16.78 8.16
N ALA A 57 4.65 -16.35 8.46
CA ALA A 57 3.64 -17.13 9.16
C ALA A 57 3.36 -18.46 8.42
N GLU A 58 3.25 -18.41 7.10
CA GLU A 58 3.08 -19.61 6.27
C GLU A 58 4.23 -20.62 6.45
N LYS A 59 5.49 -20.13 6.52
CA LYS A 59 6.67 -20.99 6.76
C LYS A 59 6.73 -21.58 8.16
N LEU A 60 6.21 -20.85 9.14
CA LEU A 60 6.19 -21.24 10.55
C LEU A 60 4.93 -22.03 10.95
N GLY A 61 3.95 -22.18 10.06
CA GLY A 61 2.66 -22.80 10.36
C GLY A 61 1.78 -21.93 11.29
N ALA A 62 1.99 -20.62 11.31
CA ALA A 62 1.19 -19.67 12.08
C ALA A 62 0.03 -19.10 11.24
N ASP A 63 -1.06 -18.72 11.91
CA ASP A 63 -2.20 -18.06 11.27
C ASP A 63 -2.02 -16.55 11.27
N ILE A 64 -1.83 -15.96 10.09
CA ILE A 64 -1.65 -14.51 9.93
C ILE A 64 -2.87 -13.70 10.41
N GLU A 65 -4.09 -14.24 10.32
CA GLU A 65 -5.28 -13.55 10.81
C GLU A 65 -5.31 -13.48 12.35
N SER A 66 -4.83 -14.50 13.03
CA SER A 66 -4.64 -14.47 14.49
C SER A 66 -3.56 -13.47 14.88
N VAL A 67 -2.44 -13.44 14.15
CA VAL A 67 -1.38 -12.43 14.34
C VAL A 67 -1.93 -11.02 14.13
N ARG A 68 -2.65 -10.78 13.03
CA ARG A 68 -3.29 -9.50 12.73
C ARG A 68 -4.21 -9.03 13.85
N LYS A 69 -5.07 -9.93 14.35
CA LYS A 69 -5.98 -9.63 15.47
C LYS A 69 -5.19 -9.30 16.75
N GLY A 70 -4.14 -10.08 17.03
CA GLY A 70 -3.30 -9.88 18.20
C GLY A 70 -2.63 -8.51 18.20
N ILE A 71 -1.87 -8.16 17.15
CA ILE A 71 -1.20 -6.86 17.07
C ILE A 71 -2.16 -5.70 16.91
N GLY A 72 -3.27 -5.88 16.16
CA GLY A 72 -4.28 -4.84 15.95
C GLY A 72 -5.07 -4.49 17.21
N SER A 73 -5.11 -5.36 18.22
CA SER A 73 -5.76 -5.08 19.51
C SER A 73 -5.01 -4.03 20.33
N ASP A 74 -3.74 -3.79 20.05
CA ASP A 74 -2.99 -2.69 20.67
C ASP A 74 -3.47 -1.35 20.07
N PRO A 75 -4.02 -0.42 20.89
CA PRO A 75 -4.55 0.86 20.39
C PRO A 75 -3.47 1.75 19.74
N ARG A 76 -2.19 1.53 20.01
CA ARG A 76 -1.07 2.22 19.35
C ARG A 76 -0.89 1.77 17.91
N ILE A 77 -1.36 0.58 17.55
CA ILE A 77 -1.30 -0.01 16.22
C ILE A 77 -2.66 0.11 15.51
N GLY A 78 -3.73 -0.41 16.11
CA GLY A 78 -5.07 -0.45 15.54
C GLY A 78 -5.18 -1.43 14.35
N TYR A 79 -6.39 -1.69 13.87
CA TYR A 79 -6.68 -2.73 12.87
C TYR A 79 -6.55 -2.28 11.40
N ASP A 80 -6.52 -0.97 11.14
CA ASP A 80 -6.57 -0.44 9.80
C ASP A 80 -5.28 -0.74 9.02
N PHE A 81 -5.42 -1.15 7.75
CA PHE A 81 -4.31 -1.47 6.85
C PHE A 81 -3.38 -2.59 7.33
N LEU A 82 -3.89 -3.54 8.11
CA LEU A 82 -3.15 -4.73 8.55
C LEU A 82 -3.54 -6.00 7.80
N TYR A 83 -4.19 -5.90 6.66
CA TYR A 83 -4.54 -7.07 5.85
C TYR A 83 -3.38 -7.45 4.93
N ALA A 84 -2.98 -8.73 4.98
CA ALA A 84 -2.05 -9.29 4.02
C ALA A 84 -2.74 -9.55 2.68
N GLY A 85 -1.98 -9.48 1.59
CA GLY A 85 -2.47 -9.69 0.23
C GLY A 85 -1.31 -9.85 -0.76
N ALA A 86 -1.63 -9.74 -2.04
CA ALA A 86 -0.68 -9.94 -3.13
C ALA A 86 0.21 -8.71 -3.45
N GLY A 87 0.25 -7.73 -2.57
CA GLY A 87 0.92 -6.45 -2.79
C GLY A 87 -0.07 -5.32 -3.11
N TYR A 88 0.35 -4.10 -2.84
CA TYR A 88 -0.46 -2.91 -3.17
C TYR A 88 -0.20 -2.44 -4.60
N GLY A 89 -1.24 -1.86 -5.18
CA GLY A 89 -1.23 -1.20 -6.48
C GLY A 89 -2.05 0.09 -6.45
N GLY A 90 -2.62 0.45 -7.59
CA GLY A 90 -3.43 1.66 -7.76
C GLY A 90 -2.61 2.89 -8.05
N SER A 91 -3.29 4.01 -8.18
CA SER A 91 -2.69 5.28 -8.60
C SER A 91 -2.01 6.06 -7.47
N CYS A 92 -2.28 5.73 -6.20
CA CYS A 92 -1.85 6.55 -5.07
C CYS A 92 -0.58 6.01 -4.40
N PHE A 93 -0.62 4.81 -3.81
CA PHE A 93 0.50 4.30 -3.01
C PHE A 93 1.79 4.18 -3.81
N PRO A 94 1.84 3.51 -4.98
CA PRO A 94 3.09 3.38 -5.72
C PRO A 94 3.65 4.73 -6.13
N LYS A 95 2.79 5.63 -6.63
CA LYS A 95 3.20 6.96 -7.07
C LYS A 95 3.73 7.81 -5.90
N ASP A 96 3.01 7.84 -4.77
CA ASP A 96 3.32 8.73 -3.65
C ASP A 96 4.58 8.27 -2.90
N VAL A 97 4.78 6.97 -2.71
CA VAL A 97 6.01 6.42 -2.12
C VAL A 97 7.23 6.72 -3.01
N LYS A 98 7.14 6.41 -4.31
CA LYS A 98 8.22 6.70 -5.28
C LYS A 98 8.52 8.20 -5.38
N ALA A 99 7.48 9.05 -5.37
CA ALA A 99 7.65 10.50 -5.39
C ALA A 99 8.36 11.01 -4.14
N LEU A 100 7.99 10.51 -2.95
CA LEU A 100 8.62 10.91 -1.69
C LEU A 100 10.09 10.48 -1.64
N ILE A 101 10.42 9.26 -2.04
CA ILE A 101 11.80 8.77 -2.16
C ILE A 101 12.61 9.67 -3.11
N LYS A 102 12.05 9.96 -4.30
CA LYS A 102 12.71 10.82 -5.29
C LYS A 102 12.92 12.24 -4.76
N THR A 103 11.90 12.83 -4.14
CA THR A 103 11.97 14.17 -3.56
C THR A 103 13.03 14.26 -2.47
N ALA A 104 13.09 13.30 -1.57
CA ALA A 104 14.11 13.25 -0.52
C ALA A 104 15.53 13.18 -1.10
N ARG A 105 15.73 12.33 -2.11
CA ARG A 105 17.05 12.18 -2.75
C ARG A 105 17.47 13.41 -3.52
N VAL A 106 16.58 13.97 -4.35
CA VAL A 106 16.92 15.08 -5.27
C VAL A 106 16.95 16.43 -4.54
N ASN A 107 15.99 16.69 -3.66
CA ASN A 107 15.83 18.01 -3.05
C ASN A 107 16.53 18.15 -1.69
N ALA A 108 16.77 17.03 -1.00
CA ALA A 108 17.37 17.05 0.34
C ALA A 108 18.63 16.21 0.49
N GLY A 109 19.04 15.42 -0.53
CA GLY A 109 20.19 14.52 -0.44
C GLY A 109 20.00 13.38 0.58
N ILE A 110 18.76 13.04 0.93
CA ILE A 110 18.43 12.04 1.95
C ILE A 110 17.99 10.75 1.28
N ASP A 111 18.56 9.63 1.72
CA ASP A 111 18.10 8.29 1.35
C ASP A 111 17.09 7.75 2.37
N LEU A 112 15.85 7.57 1.95
CA LEU A 112 14.76 7.06 2.80
C LEU A 112 14.80 5.53 2.86
N LYS A 113 15.67 4.98 3.67
CA LYS A 113 15.94 3.53 3.76
C LYS A 113 14.68 2.70 4.00
N VAL A 114 13.80 3.13 4.91
CA VAL A 114 12.55 2.41 5.20
C VAL A 114 11.65 2.36 3.96
N LEU A 115 11.47 3.47 3.26
CA LEU A 115 10.60 3.51 2.09
C LEU A 115 11.18 2.76 0.89
N ASN A 116 12.50 2.77 0.72
CA ASN A 116 13.16 1.92 -0.28
C ASN A 116 12.93 0.43 0.02
N ALA A 117 13.00 0.02 1.29
CA ALA A 117 12.70 -1.36 1.68
C ALA A 117 11.21 -1.70 1.46
N VAL A 118 10.29 -0.77 1.73
CA VAL A 118 8.85 -0.95 1.50
C VAL A 118 8.54 -1.18 0.02
N GLU A 119 9.14 -0.40 -0.89
CA GLU A 119 9.00 -0.61 -2.33
C GLU A 119 9.56 -1.97 -2.77
N ALA A 120 10.76 -2.32 -2.31
CA ALA A 120 11.37 -3.61 -2.64
C ALA A 120 10.53 -4.79 -2.12
N ALA A 121 10.00 -4.70 -0.90
CA ALA A 121 9.11 -5.71 -0.33
C ALA A 121 7.81 -5.83 -1.13
N ASN A 122 7.21 -4.71 -1.55
CA ASN A 122 5.99 -4.74 -2.36
C ASN A 122 6.22 -5.30 -3.76
N ASP A 123 7.35 -4.96 -4.39
CA ASP A 123 7.69 -5.50 -5.71
C ASP A 123 7.89 -7.03 -5.63
N ALA A 124 8.62 -7.52 -4.62
CA ALA A 124 8.75 -8.96 -4.37
C ALA A 124 7.38 -9.64 -4.11
N GLN A 125 6.51 -9.01 -3.33
CA GLN A 125 5.20 -9.55 -3.00
C GLN A 125 4.30 -9.78 -4.22
N LYS A 126 4.41 -8.95 -5.26
CA LYS A 126 3.60 -9.08 -6.49
C LYS A 126 3.83 -10.40 -7.22
N HIS A 127 4.96 -11.05 -7.00
CA HIS A 127 5.35 -12.32 -7.65
C HIS A 127 5.00 -13.57 -6.82
N VAL A 128 4.73 -13.42 -5.53
CA VAL A 128 4.52 -14.55 -4.59
C VAL A 128 3.42 -15.53 -5.04
N LEU A 129 2.33 -15.02 -5.63
CA LEU A 129 1.25 -15.92 -6.11
C LEU A 129 1.69 -16.79 -7.29
N ALA A 130 2.43 -16.21 -8.23
CA ALA A 130 2.97 -16.98 -9.37
C ALA A 130 4.02 -17.99 -8.90
N GLU A 131 4.87 -17.62 -7.92
CA GLU A 131 5.82 -18.53 -7.29
C GLU A 131 5.11 -19.72 -6.61
N LYS A 132 4.02 -19.47 -5.89
CA LYS A 132 3.20 -20.54 -5.28
C LYS A 132 2.59 -21.47 -6.32
N VAL A 133 2.13 -20.93 -7.44
CA VAL A 133 1.62 -21.73 -8.57
C VAL A 133 2.74 -22.62 -9.13
N LYS A 134 3.92 -22.06 -9.39
CA LYS A 134 5.08 -22.85 -9.86
C LYS A 134 5.51 -23.90 -8.86
N ALA A 135 5.57 -23.57 -7.58
CA ALA A 135 5.89 -24.53 -6.52
C ALA A 135 4.91 -25.73 -6.48
N ARG A 136 3.64 -25.51 -6.84
CA ARG A 136 2.60 -26.55 -6.84
C ARG A 136 2.55 -27.36 -8.13
N PHE A 137 2.79 -26.73 -9.29
CA PHE A 137 2.53 -27.33 -10.61
C PHE A 137 3.81 -27.54 -11.45
N GLY A 138 4.96 -27.10 -10.97
CA GLY A 138 6.23 -27.09 -11.71
C GLY A 138 6.46 -25.76 -12.43
N ASP A 139 7.70 -25.55 -12.91
CA ASP A 139 8.08 -24.32 -13.60
C ASP A 139 7.53 -24.21 -15.02
N ASP A 140 7.22 -25.36 -15.66
CA ASP A 140 6.56 -25.41 -16.96
C ASP A 140 5.04 -25.49 -16.77
N LEU A 141 4.38 -24.39 -17.11
CA LEU A 141 2.92 -24.26 -17.03
C LEU A 141 2.23 -24.41 -18.40
N ALA A 142 2.95 -24.81 -19.45
CA ALA A 142 2.40 -24.97 -20.79
C ALA A 142 1.20 -25.93 -20.79
N GLY A 143 0.13 -25.53 -21.44
CA GLY A 143 -1.13 -26.32 -21.54
C GLY A 143 -1.99 -26.30 -20.27
N LYS A 144 -1.58 -25.63 -19.19
CA LYS A 144 -2.41 -25.47 -18.00
C LYS A 144 -3.31 -24.23 -18.11
N HIS A 145 -4.49 -24.32 -17.55
CA HIS A 145 -5.47 -23.23 -17.52
C HIS A 145 -5.69 -22.74 -16.10
N PHE A 146 -5.51 -21.44 -15.87
CA PHE A 146 -5.73 -20.77 -14.58
C PHE A 146 -6.81 -19.71 -14.70
N GLY A 147 -7.80 -19.73 -13.80
CA GLY A 147 -8.80 -18.68 -13.69
C GLY A 147 -8.32 -17.59 -12.70
N LEU A 148 -8.19 -16.35 -13.16
CA LEU A 148 -7.90 -15.21 -12.30
C LEU A 148 -9.19 -14.45 -12.01
N TRP A 149 -9.60 -14.39 -10.74
CA TRP A 149 -10.82 -13.72 -10.32
C TRP A 149 -10.50 -12.34 -9.72
N GLY A 150 -10.84 -11.29 -10.48
CA GLY A 150 -10.60 -9.89 -10.12
C GLY A 150 -9.28 -9.37 -10.68
N LEU A 151 -9.35 -8.23 -11.38
CA LEU A 151 -8.19 -7.64 -12.06
C LEU A 151 -7.81 -6.28 -11.48
N ALA A 152 -8.76 -5.56 -10.87
CA ALA A 152 -8.52 -4.24 -10.30
C ALA A 152 -7.61 -4.31 -9.06
N PHE A 153 -6.95 -3.19 -8.74
CA PHE A 153 -6.02 -3.14 -7.62
C PHE A 153 -6.69 -3.29 -6.24
N LYS A 154 -8.00 -3.09 -6.16
CA LYS A 154 -8.85 -3.30 -4.96
C LYS A 154 -10.30 -3.52 -5.35
N ALA A 155 -11.14 -3.90 -4.37
CA ALA A 155 -12.60 -4.00 -4.54
C ALA A 155 -13.25 -2.64 -4.85
N ASN A 156 -14.42 -2.69 -5.50
CA ASN A 156 -15.28 -1.54 -5.81
C ASN A 156 -14.62 -0.48 -6.71
N THR A 157 -13.76 -0.90 -7.65
CA THR A 157 -13.17 -0.06 -8.70
C THR A 157 -12.81 -0.91 -9.91
N ASP A 158 -12.68 -0.27 -11.06
CA ASP A 158 -12.15 -0.84 -12.31
C ASP A 158 -10.68 -0.44 -12.58
N ASP A 159 -10.06 0.29 -11.65
CA ASP A 159 -8.69 0.80 -11.80
C ASP A 159 -7.66 -0.34 -11.74
N MET A 160 -6.95 -0.54 -12.85
CA MET A 160 -5.91 -1.56 -13.02
C MET A 160 -4.48 -1.00 -12.97
N ARG A 161 -4.32 0.30 -12.64
CA ARG A 161 -2.99 0.89 -12.57
C ARG A 161 -2.16 0.23 -11.47
N GLU A 162 -0.95 -0.22 -11.81
CA GLU A 162 -0.06 -0.92 -10.88
C GLU A 162 -0.74 -2.12 -10.14
N ALA A 163 -1.82 -2.68 -10.73
CA ALA A 163 -2.52 -3.81 -10.14
C ALA A 163 -1.65 -5.06 -10.17
N THR A 164 -1.56 -5.76 -9.04
CA THR A 164 -0.78 -7.00 -8.88
C THR A 164 -1.23 -8.10 -9.85
N SER A 165 -2.51 -8.13 -10.20
CA SER A 165 -3.06 -9.06 -11.20
C SER A 165 -2.28 -9.04 -12.53
N ARG A 166 -1.77 -7.87 -12.93
CA ARG A 166 -0.98 -7.73 -14.17
C ARG A 166 0.36 -8.44 -14.08
N GLU A 167 1.04 -8.34 -12.93
CA GLU A 167 2.32 -9.03 -12.71
C GLU A 167 2.10 -10.54 -12.60
N VAL A 168 1.06 -10.98 -11.89
CA VAL A 168 0.70 -12.41 -11.81
C VAL A 168 0.42 -13.01 -13.19
N ILE A 169 -0.36 -12.32 -14.04
CA ILE A 169 -0.64 -12.76 -15.40
C ILE A 169 0.65 -12.86 -16.21
N LYS A 170 1.49 -11.83 -16.14
CA LYS A 170 2.77 -11.80 -16.86
C LYS A 170 3.69 -12.96 -16.44
N ASP A 171 3.80 -13.22 -15.14
CA ASP A 171 4.64 -14.29 -14.61
C ASP A 171 4.14 -15.69 -15.00
N LEU A 172 2.81 -15.88 -14.95
CA LEU A 172 2.20 -17.16 -15.35
C LEU A 172 2.27 -17.41 -16.87
N LEU A 173 2.19 -16.36 -17.70
CA LEU A 173 2.36 -16.49 -19.15
C LEU A 173 3.82 -16.72 -19.56
N ALA A 174 4.77 -16.31 -18.73
CA ALA A 174 6.19 -16.49 -18.97
C ALA A 174 6.70 -17.89 -18.56
N ALA A 175 5.90 -18.63 -17.82
CA ALA A 175 6.20 -19.98 -17.34
C ALA A 175 5.48 -21.03 -18.16
#